data_9fbad369fe59741035850b9c97bfbcd2
#
_entry.id   9fbad369fe59741035850b9c97bfbcd2
#
_cell.length_a   1.000
_cell.length_b   1.000
_cell.length_c   1.000
_cell.angle_alpha   90.00
_cell.angle_beta   90.00
_cell.angle_gamma   90.00
#
_symmetry.space_group_name_H-M   'P 1'
#
loop_
_entity.id
_entity.type
_entity.pdbx_description
1 polymer ?
#
loop_
_entity_poly.entity_id
_entity_poly.type
_entity_poly.pdbx_seq_one_letter_code
_entity_poly.pdbx_strand_id
1 'polypeptide(L)'
;MDQHRTIDRHSRLLGPLLGVGLLGSLALPPAAGATSWQAIDQLRQVLQRAGVPVVQRDCGSRGLQGLYHPSSDTIVVCRVHRDPAAVWNTLAHEATHRMQACRGGAITDPSHHRRMAAAMARRSPQDLASLKMYPPQERIGELEARYTAQLPPAQVIQLFERYCGGGGRGRSYARLS
;
A
#
# COMPACT_ATOMS: atom_id res chain seq x y z
N MET A 1 -17.28 80.10 17.96
CA MET A 1 -15.96 80.46 17.49
C MET A 1 -15.55 79.28 16.56
N ASP A 2 -15.93 79.41 15.27
CA ASP A 2 -15.10 79.93 14.18
C ASP A 2 -13.78 79.16 14.01
N GLN A 3 -13.44 78.60 12.90
CA GLN A 3 -13.42 78.90 11.44
C GLN A 3 -13.09 77.64 10.67
N HIS A 4 -13.78 77.25 9.63
CA HIS A 4 -13.49 77.50 8.20
C HIS A 4 -12.06 77.24 7.69
N ARG A 5 -11.95 76.27 6.74
CA ARG A 5 -11.47 76.40 5.33
C ARG A 5 -11.22 75.03 4.72
N THR A 6 -11.86 74.70 3.72
CA THR A 6 -11.82 74.96 2.27
C THR A 6 -10.97 73.94 1.51
N ILE A 7 -11.68 73.09 0.76
CA ILE A 7 -11.52 72.60 -0.62
C ILE A 7 -10.10 72.56 -1.20
N ASP A 8 -9.67 71.39 -1.68
CA ASP A 8 -9.21 71.35 -3.08
C ASP A 8 -9.46 70.00 -3.77
N ARG A 9 -9.97 70.11 -5.00
CA ARG A 9 -10.26 69.03 -5.93
C ARG A 9 -9.00 68.75 -6.75
N HIS A 10 -8.55 67.55 -6.83
CA HIS A 10 -7.87 67.06 -8.02
C HIS A 10 -8.32 65.64 -8.36
N SER A 11 -9.18 65.63 -9.39
CA SER A 11 -9.51 64.46 -10.19
C SER A 11 -8.25 63.91 -10.86
N ARG A 12 -7.92 62.64 -10.64
CA ARG A 12 -7.11 61.89 -11.61
C ARG A 12 -7.77 60.52 -11.83
N LEU A 13 -8.33 60.43 -13.02
CA LEU A 13 -8.79 59.24 -13.69
C LEU A 13 -7.58 58.29 -13.86
N LEU A 14 -7.62 57.13 -13.33
CA LEU A 14 -6.75 56.02 -13.71
C LEU A 14 -7.62 54.76 -13.87
N GLY A 15 -7.56 54.24 -15.09
CA GLY A 15 -8.43 53.20 -15.59
C GLY A 15 -8.29 51.80 -14.94
N PRO A 16 -9.23 50.89 -15.26
CA PRO A 16 -9.23 49.54 -14.70
C PRO A 16 -8.17 48.67 -15.40
N LEU A 17 -7.16 48.26 -14.65
CA LEU A 17 -6.30 47.15 -15.03
C LEU A 17 -7.10 45.86 -14.81
N LEU A 18 -7.56 45.26 -15.90
CA LEU A 18 -8.08 43.92 -16.00
C LEU A 18 -6.93 42.95 -15.67
N GLY A 19 -6.76 42.61 -14.41
CA GLY A 19 -5.92 41.49 -13.97
C GLY A 19 -6.62 40.19 -14.31
N VAL A 20 -6.22 39.55 -15.41
CA VAL A 20 -6.55 38.17 -15.71
C VAL A 20 -5.85 37.29 -14.65
N GLY A 21 -6.56 36.96 -13.58
CA GLY A 21 -6.11 36.00 -12.59
C GLY A 21 -6.11 34.61 -13.21
N LEU A 22 -4.93 34.08 -13.56
CA LEU A 22 -4.73 32.64 -13.79
C LEU A 22 -5.09 31.92 -12.48
N LEU A 23 -6.31 31.39 -12.38
CA LEU A 23 -6.68 30.40 -11.39
C LEU A 23 -5.94 29.10 -11.76
N GLY A 24 -4.69 29.01 -11.34
CA GLY A 24 -3.97 27.74 -11.33
C GLY A 24 -4.72 26.78 -10.43
N SER A 25 -5.38 25.77 -11.01
CA SER A 25 -5.94 24.65 -10.27
C SER A 25 -4.78 23.96 -9.56
N LEU A 26 -4.59 24.27 -8.29
CA LEU A 26 -3.76 23.46 -7.38
C LEU A 26 -4.48 22.13 -7.22
N ALA A 27 -4.16 21.16 -8.07
CA ALA A 27 -4.55 19.77 -7.82
C ALA A 27 -3.93 19.37 -6.49
N LEU A 28 -4.78 19.19 -5.47
CA LEU A 28 -4.37 18.63 -4.20
C LEU A 28 -3.74 17.26 -4.48
N PRO A 29 -2.55 16.96 -3.93
CA PRO A 29 -2.00 15.62 -4.02
C PRO A 29 -2.99 14.63 -3.44
N PRO A 30 -3.17 13.43 -4.04
CA PRO A 30 -4.06 12.41 -3.50
C PRO A 30 -3.68 12.14 -2.04
N ALA A 31 -4.69 12.03 -1.18
CA ALA A 31 -4.51 11.77 0.25
C ALA A 31 -3.53 10.61 0.43
N ALA A 32 -2.43 10.85 1.13
CA ALA A 32 -1.40 9.85 1.40
C ALA A 32 -2.04 8.70 2.21
N GLY A 33 -2.40 7.59 1.53
CA GLY A 33 -2.98 6.42 2.16
C GLY A 33 -4.07 5.69 1.38
N ALA A 34 -4.63 6.29 0.31
CA ALA A 34 -5.61 5.60 -0.52
C ALA A 34 -4.94 4.56 -1.42
N THR A 35 -5.49 3.34 -1.46
CA THR A 35 -5.08 2.34 -2.43
C THR A 35 -5.49 2.79 -3.84
N SER A 36 -4.53 2.80 -4.75
CA SER A 36 -4.71 3.27 -6.13
C SER A 36 -3.93 2.37 -7.09
N TRP A 37 -4.22 2.46 -8.38
CA TRP A 37 -3.41 1.78 -9.41
C TRP A 37 -1.94 2.21 -9.33
N GLN A 38 -1.68 3.48 -9.02
CA GLN A 38 -0.32 3.98 -8.83
C GLN A 38 0.40 3.28 -7.67
N ALA A 39 -0.28 3.05 -6.54
CA ALA A 39 0.30 2.33 -5.41
C ALA A 39 0.62 0.87 -5.76
N ILE A 40 -0.26 0.22 -6.53
CA ILE A 40 -0.05 -1.14 -7.05
C ILE A 40 1.19 -1.17 -7.94
N ASP A 41 1.31 -0.22 -8.88
CA ASP A 41 2.45 -0.15 -9.79
C ASP A 41 3.76 0.13 -9.03
N GLN A 42 3.73 0.97 -8.00
CA GLN A 42 4.90 1.20 -7.13
C GLN A 42 5.36 -0.08 -6.44
N LEU A 43 4.44 -0.83 -5.83
CA LEU A 43 4.78 -2.11 -5.18
C LEU A 43 5.30 -3.13 -6.19
N ARG A 44 4.68 -3.23 -7.38
CA ARG A 44 5.17 -4.10 -8.46
C ARG A 44 6.59 -3.76 -8.88
N GLN A 45 6.92 -2.48 -9.03
CA GLN A 45 8.28 -2.05 -9.37
C GLN A 45 9.28 -2.40 -8.27
N VAL A 46 8.91 -2.25 -6.99
CA VAL A 46 9.76 -2.64 -5.87
C VAL A 46 10.02 -4.15 -5.88
N LEU A 47 8.99 -4.95 -6.07
CA LEU A 47 9.08 -6.42 -6.20
C LEU A 47 9.98 -6.80 -7.38
N GLN A 48 9.79 -6.21 -8.55
CA GLN A 48 10.60 -6.48 -9.75
C GLN A 48 12.09 -6.14 -9.53
N ARG A 49 12.38 -5.00 -8.87
CA ARG A 49 13.77 -4.64 -8.53
C ARG A 49 14.41 -5.64 -7.58
N ALA A 50 13.62 -6.28 -6.72
CA ALA A 50 14.06 -7.36 -5.84
C ALA A 50 14.15 -8.73 -6.54
N GLY A 51 13.89 -8.79 -7.85
CA GLY A 51 13.93 -10.03 -8.64
C GLY A 51 12.67 -10.90 -8.51
N VAL A 52 11.56 -10.35 -7.97
CA VAL A 52 10.30 -11.07 -7.79
C VAL A 52 9.33 -10.72 -8.91
N PRO A 53 9.10 -11.61 -9.89
CA PRO A 53 8.11 -11.40 -10.93
C PRO A 53 6.69 -11.34 -10.35
N VAL A 54 5.89 -10.38 -10.83
CA VAL A 54 4.45 -10.30 -10.53
C VAL A 54 3.67 -10.59 -11.79
N VAL A 55 2.97 -11.72 -11.81
CA VAL A 55 2.19 -12.20 -12.95
C VAL A 55 0.71 -12.06 -12.65
N GLN A 56 -0.03 -11.47 -13.57
CA GLN A 56 -1.49 -11.41 -13.49
C GLN A 56 -2.11 -12.36 -14.51
N ARG A 57 -2.92 -13.32 -14.03
CA ARG A 57 -3.56 -14.36 -14.87
C ARG A 57 -4.90 -14.82 -14.33
N ASP A 58 -5.64 -15.56 -15.14
CA ASP A 58 -6.80 -16.31 -14.68
C ASP A 58 -6.32 -17.57 -13.94
N CYS A 59 -6.76 -17.76 -12.70
CA CYS A 59 -6.22 -18.81 -11.84
C CYS A 59 -7.04 -20.13 -11.87
N GLY A 60 -8.23 -20.12 -12.44
CA GLY A 60 -9.08 -21.33 -12.60
C GLY A 60 -9.65 -21.91 -11.29
N SER A 61 -9.11 -21.55 -10.14
CA SER A 61 -9.56 -22.05 -8.83
C SER A 61 -10.53 -21.08 -8.18
N ARG A 62 -11.72 -21.59 -7.80
CA ARG A 62 -12.76 -20.78 -7.16
C ARG A 62 -12.23 -20.24 -5.81
N GLY A 63 -12.31 -18.92 -5.61
CA GLY A 63 -11.93 -18.24 -4.38
C GLY A 63 -10.43 -17.90 -4.25
N LEU A 64 -9.57 -18.39 -5.14
CA LEU A 64 -8.16 -18.01 -5.14
C LEU A 64 -8.01 -16.60 -5.71
N GLN A 65 -7.40 -15.69 -4.95
CA GLN A 65 -7.18 -14.30 -5.34
C GLN A 65 -5.73 -14.04 -5.75
N GLY A 66 -4.79 -14.71 -5.13
CA GLY A 66 -3.37 -14.64 -5.42
C GLY A 66 -2.60 -15.80 -4.82
N LEU A 67 -1.31 -15.85 -5.09
CA LEU A 67 -0.43 -16.87 -4.56
C LEU A 67 1.03 -16.43 -4.69
N TYR A 68 1.78 -16.50 -3.61
CA TYR A 68 3.24 -16.47 -3.64
C TYR A 68 3.80 -17.88 -3.80
N HIS A 69 4.63 -18.10 -4.81
CA HIS A 69 5.32 -19.34 -5.08
C HIS A 69 6.77 -19.29 -4.58
N PRO A 70 7.12 -19.89 -3.42
CA PRO A 70 8.48 -19.82 -2.88
C PRO A 70 9.54 -20.46 -3.79
N SER A 71 9.19 -21.54 -4.50
CA SER A 71 10.13 -22.28 -5.35
C SER A 71 10.58 -21.51 -6.58
N SER A 72 9.73 -20.63 -7.14
CA SER A 72 10.04 -19.80 -8.30
C SER A 72 10.17 -18.32 -7.94
N ASP A 73 10.05 -17.98 -6.66
CA ASP A 73 10.05 -16.61 -6.14
C ASP A 73 9.11 -15.67 -6.93
N THR A 74 7.90 -16.15 -7.24
CA THR A 74 6.95 -15.46 -8.11
C THR A 74 5.65 -15.18 -7.38
N ILE A 75 5.12 -13.98 -7.54
CA ILE A 75 3.77 -13.61 -7.08
C ILE A 75 2.80 -13.69 -8.25
N VAL A 76 1.71 -14.43 -8.07
CA VAL A 76 0.58 -14.48 -8.98
C VAL A 76 -0.58 -13.68 -8.37
N VAL A 77 -1.16 -12.77 -9.16
CA VAL A 77 -2.42 -12.08 -8.84
C VAL A 77 -3.49 -12.56 -9.80
N CYS A 78 -4.56 -13.15 -9.29
CA CYS A 78 -5.65 -13.65 -10.11
C CYS A 78 -6.54 -12.50 -10.63
N ARG A 79 -7.05 -12.59 -11.88
CA ARG A 79 -7.91 -11.58 -12.48
C ARG A 79 -9.36 -11.67 -11.99
N VAL A 80 -9.54 -11.75 -10.67
CA VAL A 80 -10.87 -11.85 -10.04
C VAL A 80 -11.42 -10.49 -9.58
N HIS A 81 -10.55 -9.48 -9.48
CA HIS A 81 -10.91 -8.13 -9.05
C HIS A 81 -10.61 -7.10 -10.14
N ARG A 82 -11.43 -6.03 -10.18
CA ARG A 82 -11.26 -4.89 -11.08
C ARG A 82 -11.05 -3.56 -10.35
N ASP A 83 -11.28 -3.53 -9.04
CA ASP A 83 -11.04 -2.35 -8.22
C ASP A 83 -9.63 -2.37 -7.62
N PRO A 84 -8.99 -1.20 -7.48
CA PRO A 84 -7.60 -1.13 -7.03
C PRO A 84 -7.42 -1.57 -5.57
N ALA A 85 -8.44 -1.43 -4.72
CA ALA A 85 -8.34 -1.79 -3.31
C ALA A 85 -8.23 -3.32 -3.15
N ALA A 86 -9.05 -4.09 -3.87
CA ALA A 86 -9.00 -5.54 -3.82
C ALA A 86 -7.73 -6.11 -4.48
N VAL A 87 -7.29 -5.52 -5.62
CA VAL A 87 -6.02 -5.90 -6.27
C VAL A 87 -4.83 -5.59 -5.35
N TRP A 88 -4.83 -4.41 -4.70
CA TRP A 88 -3.83 -4.06 -3.71
C TRP A 88 -3.79 -5.05 -2.54
N ASN A 89 -4.96 -5.36 -1.98
CA ASN A 89 -5.06 -6.29 -0.84
C ASN A 89 -4.40 -7.63 -1.19
N THR A 90 -4.72 -8.19 -2.35
CA THR A 90 -4.10 -9.43 -2.83
C THR A 90 -2.59 -9.26 -3.01
N LEU A 91 -2.13 -8.25 -3.74
CA LEU A 91 -0.70 -8.07 -4.02
C LEU A 91 0.11 -7.85 -2.74
N ALA A 92 -0.38 -7.03 -1.81
CA ALA A 92 0.29 -6.75 -0.54
C ALA A 92 0.30 -7.98 0.39
N HIS A 93 -0.76 -8.80 0.37
CA HIS A 93 -0.82 -10.07 1.06
C HIS A 93 0.29 -11.03 0.57
N GLU A 94 0.38 -11.25 -0.75
CA GLU A 94 1.38 -12.14 -1.34
C GLU A 94 2.81 -11.59 -1.17
N ALA A 95 2.99 -10.27 -1.26
CA ALA A 95 4.27 -9.63 -0.94
C ALA A 95 4.68 -9.86 0.52
N THR A 96 3.73 -9.99 1.45
CA THR A 96 4.04 -10.31 2.85
C THR A 96 4.54 -11.73 2.99
N HIS A 97 3.98 -12.70 2.28
CA HIS A 97 4.52 -14.06 2.24
C HIS A 97 5.96 -14.08 1.69
N ARG A 98 6.26 -13.23 0.71
CA ARG A 98 7.64 -13.05 0.25
C ARG A 98 8.54 -12.43 1.32
N MET A 99 8.06 -11.47 2.11
CA MET A 99 8.81 -10.92 3.25
C MET A 99 9.09 -12.01 4.31
N GLN A 100 8.12 -12.87 4.60
CA GLN A 100 8.29 -14.01 5.50
C GLN A 100 9.36 -14.98 4.97
N ALA A 101 9.39 -15.23 3.66
CA ALA A 101 10.45 -16.02 3.05
C ALA A 101 11.83 -15.36 3.17
N CYS A 102 11.95 -14.03 3.00
CA CYS A 102 13.20 -13.29 3.20
C CYS A 102 13.72 -13.41 4.62
N ARG A 103 12.81 -13.39 5.60
CA ARG A 103 13.15 -13.49 7.03
C ARG A 103 13.36 -14.93 7.49
N GLY A 104 12.82 -15.90 6.80
CA GLY A 104 12.81 -17.31 7.20
C GLY A 104 11.73 -17.62 8.25
N GLY A 105 10.59 -16.92 8.20
CA GLY A 105 9.47 -17.10 9.12
C GLY A 105 8.68 -15.82 9.35
N ALA A 106 7.98 -15.72 10.48
CA ALA A 106 7.19 -14.55 10.85
C ALA A 106 8.01 -13.25 10.78
N ILE A 107 7.43 -12.17 10.23
CA ILE A 107 8.09 -10.86 10.09
C ILE A 107 8.02 -10.02 11.35
N THR A 108 7.16 -10.38 12.31
CA THR A 108 6.98 -9.66 13.57
C THR A 108 7.22 -10.57 14.78
N ASP A 109 7.44 -9.94 15.93
CA ASP A 109 7.57 -10.67 17.20
C ASP A 109 6.19 -11.11 17.73
N PRO A 110 6.14 -12.20 18.52
CA PRO A 110 4.88 -12.73 19.09
C PRO A 110 4.07 -11.69 19.86
N SER A 111 4.72 -10.71 20.49
CA SER A 111 4.06 -9.61 21.20
C SER A 111 3.17 -8.75 20.31
N HIS A 112 3.45 -8.68 19.01
CA HIS A 112 2.67 -7.92 18.03
C HIS A 112 1.43 -8.68 17.55
N HIS A 113 1.44 -10.01 17.54
CA HIS A 113 0.35 -10.81 16.99
C HIS A 113 -0.99 -10.54 17.67
N ARG A 114 -1.00 -10.36 19.00
CA ARG A 114 -2.24 -10.00 19.73
C ARG A 114 -2.78 -8.64 19.31
N ARG A 115 -1.91 -7.65 19.07
CA ARG A 115 -2.31 -6.30 18.59
C ARG A 115 -2.85 -6.37 17.16
N MET A 116 -2.22 -7.15 16.29
CA MET A 116 -2.70 -7.39 14.93
C MET A 116 -4.08 -8.04 14.93
N ALA A 117 -4.27 -9.12 15.71
CA ALA A 117 -5.55 -9.78 15.83
C ALA A 117 -6.64 -8.84 16.39
N ALA A 118 -6.33 -8.03 17.40
CA ALA A 118 -7.25 -7.04 17.94
C ALA A 118 -7.60 -5.92 16.92
N ALA A 119 -6.64 -5.51 16.09
CA ALA A 119 -6.90 -4.54 15.03
C ALA A 119 -7.79 -5.15 13.93
N MET A 120 -7.53 -6.38 13.52
CA MET A 120 -8.34 -7.09 12.54
C MET A 120 -9.75 -7.41 13.06
N ALA A 121 -9.91 -7.74 14.35
CA ALA A 121 -11.22 -7.93 14.95
C ALA A 121 -12.13 -6.70 14.80
N ARG A 122 -11.53 -5.50 14.76
CA ARG A 122 -12.27 -4.23 14.56
C ARG A 122 -12.49 -3.87 13.10
N ARG A 123 -11.53 -4.18 12.20
CA ARG A 123 -11.54 -3.71 10.80
C ARG A 123 -12.14 -4.74 9.85
N SER A 124 -11.83 -6.00 10.05
CA SER A 124 -12.20 -7.13 9.18
C SER A 124 -12.40 -8.42 9.99
N PRO A 125 -13.45 -8.48 10.84
CA PRO A 125 -13.68 -9.63 11.73
C PRO A 125 -13.85 -10.96 10.98
N GLN A 126 -14.38 -10.93 9.75
CA GLN A 126 -14.52 -12.12 8.90
C GLN A 126 -13.16 -12.66 8.45
N ASP A 127 -12.22 -11.78 8.09
CA ASP A 127 -10.87 -12.18 7.72
C ASP A 127 -10.15 -12.80 8.91
N LEU A 128 -10.30 -12.23 10.10
CA LEU A 128 -9.74 -12.81 11.31
C LEU A 128 -10.37 -14.19 11.60
N ALA A 129 -11.68 -14.31 11.51
CA ALA A 129 -12.38 -15.56 11.74
C ALA A 129 -11.97 -16.67 10.77
N SER A 130 -11.67 -16.33 9.52
CA SER A 130 -11.28 -17.29 8.49
C SER A 130 -9.86 -17.85 8.70
N LEU A 131 -9.02 -17.26 9.58
CA LEU A 131 -7.71 -17.82 9.91
C LEU A 131 -7.80 -19.23 10.50
N LYS A 132 -8.90 -19.58 11.17
CA LYS A 132 -9.11 -20.94 11.69
C LYS A 132 -9.20 -22.02 10.62
N MET A 133 -9.45 -21.65 9.35
CA MET A 133 -9.46 -22.58 8.22
C MET A 133 -8.04 -23.02 7.80
N TYR A 134 -7.02 -22.29 8.22
CA TYR A 134 -5.62 -22.64 7.96
C TYR A 134 -5.07 -23.59 9.02
N PRO A 135 -4.10 -24.43 8.67
CA PRO A 135 -3.34 -25.23 9.64
C PRO A 135 -2.74 -24.34 10.74
N PRO A 136 -2.68 -24.78 12.01
CA PRO A 136 -2.21 -23.94 13.11
C PRO A 136 -0.85 -23.26 12.88
N GLN A 137 0.09 -23.95 12.24
CA GLN A 137 1.43 -23.45 11.93
C GLN A 137 1.44 -22.30 10.90
N GLU A 138 0.42 -22.18 10.06
CA GLU A 138 0.31 -21.15 9.02
C GLU A 138 -0.43 -19.90 9.52
N ARG A 139 -1.22 -20.01 10.59
CA ARG A 139 -2.12 -18.95 11.05
C ARG A 139 -1.42 -17.63 11.39
N ILE A 140 -0.20 -17.70 11.90
CA ILE A 140 0.58 -16.49 12.21
C ILE A 140 1.03 -15.80 10.90
N GLY A 141 1.52 -16.57 9.94
CA GLY A 141 1.88 -16.03 8.63
C GLY A 141 0.70 -15.36 7.94
N GLU A 142 -0.45 -16.02 7.96
CA GLU A 142 -1.69 -15.49 7.40
C GLU A 142 -2.21 -14.24 8.15
N LEU A 143 -2.09 -14.22 9.49
CA LEU A 143 -2.43 -13.04 10.28
C LEU A 143 -1.57 -11.83 9.88
N GLU A 144 -0.26 -12.02 9.76
CA GLU A 144 0.67 -10.97 9.33
C GLU A 144 0.36 -10.50 7.92
N ALA A 145 0.12 -11.42 6.97
CA ALA A 145 -0.17 -11.08 5.58
C ALA A 145 -1.46 -10.26 5.46
N ARG A 146 -2.54 -10.67 6.12
CA ARG A 146 -3.81 -9.94 6.13
C ARG A 146 -3.72 -8.59 6.82
N TYR A 147 -3.03 -8.52 7.95
CA TYR A 147 -2.82 -7.25 8.65
C TYR A 147 -1.99 -6.28 7.81
N THR A 148 -0.88 -6.74 7.23
CA THR A 148 0.01 -5.92 6.41
C THR A 148 -0.70 -5.38 5.17
N ALA A 149 -1.54 -6.19 4.51
CA ALA A 149 -2.32 -5.75 3.36
C ALA A 149 -3.28 -4.58 3.65
N GLN A 150 -3.65 -4.36 4.92
CA GLN A 150 -4.50 -3.25 5.37
C GLN A 150 -3.71 -1.99 5.78
N LEU A 151 -2.38 -2.03 5.74
CA LEU A 151 -1.54 -0.87 6.02
C LEU A 151 -1.52 0.10 4.84
N PRO A 152 -1.22 1.39 5.09
CA PRO A 152 -0.98 2.35 4.02
C PRO A 152 0.09 1.86 3.04
N PRO A 153 -0.07 2.07 1.71
CA PRO A 153 0.86 1.57 0.69
C PRO A 153 2.33 1.88 0.95
N ALA A 154 2.64 3.09 1.38
CA ALA A 154 4.02 3.47 1.71
C ALA A 154 4.63 2.62 2.83
N GLN A 155 3.82 2.21 3.83
CA GLN A 155 4.29 1.35 4.92
C GLN A 155 4.57 -0.07 4.44
N VAL A 156 3.71 -0.62 3.57
CA VAL A 156 3.94 -1.95 2.98
C VAL A 156 5.23 -1.97 2.16
N ILE A 157 5.45 -0.94 1.33
CA ILE A 157 6.67 -0.80 0.53
C ILE A 157 7.91 -0.72 1.44
N GLN A 158 7.88 0.11 2.48
CA GLN A 158 8.98 0.23 3.45
C GLN A 158 9.26 -1.09 4.17
N LEU A 159 8.22 -1.84 4.54
CA LEU A 159 8.38 -3.17 5.14
C LEU A 159 9.04 -4.13 4.16
N PHE A 160 8.60 -4.16 2.91
CA PHE A 160 9.21 -5.01 1.89
C PHE A 160 10.69 -4.67 1.69
N GLU A 161 11.03 -3.41 1.53
CA GLU A 161 12.42 -2.97 1.40
C GLU A 161 13.27 -3.32 2.62
N ARG A 162 12.70 -3.22 3.82
CA ARG A 162 13.37 -3.60 5.07
C ARG A 162 13.70 -5.09 5.12
N TYR A 163 12.78 -5.94 4.74
CA TYR A 163 12.94 -7.40 4.88
C TYR A 163 13.60 -8.04 3.68
N CYS A 164 13.40 -7.50 2.46
CA CYS A 164 13.87 -8.08 1.21
C CYS A 164 14.80 -7.16 0.41
N GLY A 165 14.95 -5.89 0.76
CA GLY A 165 15.72 -4.89 -0.02
C GLY A 165 17.23 -4.89 0.21
N GLY A 166 17.75 -5.66 1.13
CA GLY A 166 19.19 -5.85 1.31
C GLY A 166 19.77 -6.60 0.12
N GLY A 167 20.53 -5.88 -0.72
CA GLY A 167 21.04 -6.32 -2.02
C GLY A 167 21.41 -7.79 -2.12
N GLY A 168 20.76 -8.45 -3.01
CA GLY A 168 21.03 -9.71 -3.68
C GLY A 168 22.14 -10.61 -3.11
N ARG A 169 21.92 -11.24 -1.98
CA ARG A 169 22.48 -12.56 -1.72
C ARG A 169 21.35 -13.41 -1.17
N GLY A 170 20.62 -14.03 -2.11
CA GLY A 170 19.77 -15.14 -1.80
C GLY A 170 20.55 -16.10 -0.92
N ARG A 171 20.19 -16.19 0.35
CA ARG A 171 20.47 -17.43 1.08
C ARG A 171 19.62 -18.48 0.38
N SER A 172 20.27 -19.16 -0.57
CA SER A 172 19.83 -20.43 -1.10
C SER A 172 19.35 -21.26 0.10
N TYR A 173 18.04 -21.50 0.15
CA TYR A 173 17.53 -22.54 1.02
C TYR A 173 18.14 -23.85 0.53
N ALA A 174 19.29 -24.21 1.11
CA ALA A 174 19.84 -25.54 1.00
C ALA A 174 18.75 -26.52 1.46
N ARG A 175 18.35 -27.36 0.54
CA ARG A 175 17.48 -28.51 0.69
C ARG A 175 17.73 -29.19 2.04
N LEU A 176 16.69 -29.21 2.89
CA LEU A 176 16.55 -30.25 3.88
C LEU A 176 15.88 -31.41 3.15
N SER A 177 16.72 -32.34 2.73
CA SER A 177 16.34 -33.68 2.33
C SER A 177 15.95 -34.51 3.52
#